data_3b1e1c33b09989a4f2fef53c17eb9837
#
_entry.id   3b1e1c33b09989a4f2fef53c17eb9837
#
_cell.length_a   1.000
_cell.length_b   1.000
_cell.length_c   1.000
_cell.angle_alpha   90.00
_cell.angle_beta   90.00
_cell.angle_gamma   90.00
#
_symmetry.space_group_name_H-M   'P 1'
#
loop_
_entity.id
_entity.type
_entity.pdbx_description
1 polymer ?
#
loop_
_entity_poly.entity_id
_entity_poly.type
_entity_poly.pdbx_seq_one_letter_code
_entity_poly.pdbx_strand_id
1 'polypeptide(L)'
;MNVKSNGKLDVKKTILTGFGFLATSIAWAIYDPYITKILNKILSESEFITNLSTSLANAIPWIGKFAEAQGQSTISATGGFSLVPLFIGIIMTFDNIFGVIFQPTFGKLSDNCHSKLGKRRPFIVSCAPVSAILFALIPIVALNSSAELQLPLTMITVILFVFSMSLWRAPVVALMPDLTPPHLRSEGNAVINLMGGVGSAVGMVAGTIGIALCTLIAGYSKAEITADETVSFPYVFLVGALVMIVGMLVLLFFVKEEDTSIRIKGEMNQYADSKALRKAQKEEAKKKKAELKAIKLSKGERKSLIFMLGTLFFLFCASNAITTFFSLFAQEILHMITSEATFIMLIFAVCSGVAAIPAGKMGKKMGRKKTIMAGLAVFLAAFIVFFGVFVGMLGSKSLSINNYVTVNNAYIAIDENINTYNAQVSAAAQDEGRTLAEDEILSIEGFLSYKAGEEMTDAVRGYYEAYEATLTAKLGEDIYDEIVTVANDVLETGTEDFVIALDAIVETVDSVTGILRILIYPVLILGGAANMFITVNTLPLVLEIGGVEKVGTFTGYYYTATFSAQIASPILYGFIRMFAGTYMSLFYYSPVMFALAVILIAFVKHGEAIPDEIIKEAEEND
;
A
#
# COMPACT_ATOMS: atom_id res chain seq x y z
N MET A 1 24.72 -5.24 24.10
CA MET A 1 24.32 -6.48 23.40
C MET A 1 22.96 -6.95 23.90
N ASN A 2 22.15 -7.52 22.99
CA ASN A 2 20.80 -8.04 23.29
C ASN A 2 20.85 -9.48 23.85
N VAL A 3 21.71 -9.72 24.83
CA VAL A 3 21.94 -11.03 25.44
C VAL A 3 21.93 -10.92 26.96
N LYS A 4 21.25 -11.86 27.62
CA LYS A 4 21.28 -12.04 29.07
C LYS A 4 22.54 -12.76 29.51
N SER A 5 22.89 -12.68 30.80
CA SER A 5 24.03 -13.37 31.40
C SER A 5 24.02 -14.91 31.21
N ASN A 6 22.85 -15.50 30.97
CA ASN A 6 22.68 -16.94 30.70
C ASN A 6 22.79 -17.31 29.20
N GLY A 7 23.27 -16.43 28.34
CA GLY A 7 23.46 -16.69 26.91
C GLY A 7 22.17 -16.64 26.06
N LYS A 8 21.00 -16.41 26.67
CA LYS A 8 19.72 -16.31 25.96
C LYS A 8 19.44 -14.87 25.46
N LEU A 9 18.58 -14.74 24.46
CA LEU A 9 18.16 -13.43 23.93
C LEU A 9 17.53 -12.56 25.05
N ASP A 10 17.97 -11.31 25.15
CA ASP A 10 17.31 -10.30 25.97
C ASP A 10 16.17 -9.66 25.20
N VAL A 11 14.98 -10.24 25.33
CA VAL A 11 13.78 -9.83 24.61
C VAL A 11 13.45 -8.36 24.89
N LYS A 12 13.65 -7.85 26.13
CA LYS A 12 13.36 -6.44 26.46
C LYS A 12 14.24 -5.49 25.64
N LYS A 13 15.57 -5.75 25.61
CA LYS A 13 16.49 -4.93 24.82
C LYS A 13 16.23 -5.05 23.32
N THR A 14 15.85 -6.24 22.86
CA THR A 14 15.50 -6.47 21.46
C THR A 14 14.21 -5.72 21.08
N ILE A 15 13.20 -5.68 21.96
CA ILE A 15 11.99 -4.86 21.76
C ILE A 15 12.35 -3.38 21.67
N LEU A 16 13.22 -2.86 22.56
CA LEU A 16 13.68 -1.47 22.49
C LEU A 16 14.39 -1.17 21.15
N THR A 17 15.22 -2.10 20.67
CA THR A 17 15.82 -2.00 19.33
C THR A 17 14.75 -2.04 18.23
N GLY A 18 13.68 -2.79 18.43
CA GLY A 18 12.53 -2.91 17.52
C GLY A 18 11.71 -1.65 17.34
N PHE A 19 11.83 -0.63 18.24
CA PHE A 19 11.14 0.66 18.05
C PHE A 19 11.57 1.40 16.77
N GLY A 20 12.76 1.14 16.26
CA GLY A 20 13.17 1.64 14.94
C GLY A 20 12.35 1.03 13.81
N PHE A 21 12.06 -0.28 13.88
CA PHE A 21 11.19 -0.96 12.93
C PHE A 21 9.74 -0.49 13.04
N LEU A 22 9.24 -0.34 14.26
CA LEU A 22 7.91 0.24 14.52
C LEU A 22 7.79 1.62 13.88
N ALA A 23 8.76 2.51 14.12
CA ALA A 23 8.77 3.86 13.59
C ALA A 23 8.83 3.94 12.07
N THR A 24 9.58 3.03 11.42
CA THR A 24 9.61 2.98 9.95
C THR A 24 8.35 2.36 9.37
N SER A 25 7.78 1.35 10.02
CA SER A 25 6.60 0.64 9.53
C SER A 25 5.32 1.47 9.63
N ILE A 26 5.16 2.28 10.68
CA ILE A 26 4.01 3.20 10.78
C ILE A 26 4.02 4.24 9.66
N ALA A 27 5.21 4.77 9.31
CA ALA A 27 5.34 5.75 8.25
C ALA A 27 4.81 5.20 6.91
N TRP A 28 5.20 3.98 6.54
CA TRP A 28 4.75 3.35 5.30
C TRP A 28 3.27 2.96 5.34
N ALA A 29 2.76 2.49 6.48
CA ALA A 29 1.36 2.12 6.64
C ALA A 29 0.39 3.31 6.53
N ILE A 30 0.87 4.53 6.82
CA ILE A 30 0.13 5.77 6.57
C ILE A 30 0.43 6.30 5.16
N TYR A 31 1.71 6.30 4.74
CA TYR A 31 2.13 6.85 3.45
C TYR A 31 1.37 6.24 2.28
N ASP A 32 1.39 4.92 2.14
CA ASP A 32 0.85 4.25 0.96
C ASP A 32 -0.63 4.59 0.69
N PRO A 33 -1.58 4.43 1.63
CA PRO A 33 -2.99 4.70 1.36
C PRO A 33 -3.33 6.19 1.24
N TYR A 34 -2.69 7.05 2.03
CA TYR A 34 -3.02 8.47 2.04
C TYR A 34 -2.35 9.25 0.91
N ILE A 35 -1.11 8.89 0.53
CA ILE A 35 -0.44 9.55 -0.60
C ILE A 35 -1.10 9.20 -1.93
N THR A 36 -1.58 7.97 -2.11
CA THR A 36 -2.33 7.59 -3.31
C THR A 36 -3.59 8.42 -3.44
N LYS A 37 -4.29 8.69 -2.33
CA LYS A 37 -5.47 9.56 -2.32
C LYS A 37 -5.13 11.02 -2.61
N ILE A 38 -4.09 11.58 -1.97
CA ILE A 38 -3.60 12.93 -2.23
C ILE A 38 -3.22 13.08 -3.71
N LEU A 39 -2.45 12.11 -4.25
CA LEU A 39 -2.03 12.13 -5.65
C LEU A 39 -3.22 11.99 -6.59
N ASN A 40 -4.20 11.15 -6.27
CA ASN A 40 -5.41 11.03 -7.08
C ASN A 40 -6.15 12.36 -7.18
N LYS A 41 -6.34 13.06 -6.05
CA LYS A 41 -6.98 14.39 -6.02
C LYS A 41 -6.19 15.40 -6.87
N ILE A 42 -4.90 15.60 -6.58
CA ILE A 42 -4.07 16.61 -7.26
C ILE A 42 -3.93 16.33 -8.76
N LEU A 43 -3.75 15.07 -9.16
CA LEU A 43 -3.58 14.71 -10.56
C LEU A 43 -4.89 14.78 -11.34
N SER A 44 -6.02 14.49 -10.71
CA SER A 44 -7.35 14.62 -11.33
C SER A 44 -7.75 16.08 -11.53
N GLU A 45 -7.37 16.98 -10.63
CA GLU A 45 -7.60 18.42 -10.74
C GLU A 45 -6.57 19.14 -11.64
N SER A 46 -5.51 18.45 -12.06
CA SER A 46 -4.42 19.04 -12.86
C SER A 46 -4.83 19.20 -14.33
N GLU A 47 -4.97 20.45 -14.80
CA GLU A 47 -5.21 20.75 -16.21
C GLU A 47 -4.15 20.14 -17.14
N PHE A 48 -2.88 20.09 -16.69
CA PHE A 48 -1.81 19.46 -17.47
C PHE A 48 -2.09 17.98 -17.73
N ILE A 49 -2.48 17.22 -16.71
CA ILE A 49 -2.77 15.78 -16.82
C ILE A 49 -4.05 15.55 -17.64
N THR A 50 -5.06 16.36 -17.45
CA THR A 50 -6.31 16.31 -18.21
C THR A 50 -6.06 16.60 -19.70
N ASN A 51 -5.35 17.67 -20.02
CA ASN A 51 -4.99 18.02 -21.38
C ASN A 51 -4.10 16.97 -22.05
N LEU A 52 -3.16 16.38 -21.30
CA LEU A 52 -2.30 15.30 -21.79
C LEU A 52 -3.11 14.03 -22.08
N SER A 53 -4.04 13.67 -21.18
CA SER A 53 -4.95 12.52 -21.36
C SER A 53 -5.81 12.68 -22.59
N THR A 54 -6.44 13.84 -22.74
CA THR A 54 -7.29 14.20 -23.91
C THR A 54 -6.47 14.22 -25.20
N SER A 55 -5.29 14.83 -25.19
CA SER A 55 -4.40 14.87 -26.35
C SER A 55 -3.97 13.48 -26.79
N LEU A 56 -3.68 12.59 -25.84
CA LEU A 56 -3.29 11.20 -26.12
C LEU A 56 -4.47 10.38 -26.66
N ALA A 57 -5.67 10.55 -26.09
CA ALA A 57 -6.88 9.90 -26.57
C ALA A 57 -7.22 10.33 -28.01
N ASN A 58 -7.05 11.61 -28.32
CA ASN A 58 -7.28 12.14 -29.68
C ASN A 58 -6.19 11.73 -30.66
N ALA A 59 -4.93 11.66 -30.24
CA ALA A 59 -3.80 11.28 -31.11
C ALA A 59 -3.78 9.81 -31.49
N ILE A 60 -4.37 8.96 -30.66
CA ILE A 60 -4.38 7.50 -30.84
C ILE A 60 -5.84 7.02 -31.00
N PRO A 61 -6.33 6.89 -32.24
CA PRO A 61 -7.77 6.67 -32.51
C PRO A 61 -8.38 5.44 -31.82
N TRP A 62 -7.60 4.40 -31.55
CA TRP A 62 -8.12 3.22 -30.85
C TRP A 62 -8.35 3.47 -29.35
N ILE A 63 -7.63 4.42 -28.72
CA ILE A 63 -7.85 4.83 -27.32
C ILE A 63 -9.19 5.56 -27.22
N GLY A 64 -9.44 6.53 -28.12
CA GLY A 64 -10.73 7.24 -28.18
C GLY A 64 -11.91 6.28 -28.35
N LYS A 65 -11.82 5.39 -29.36
CA LYS A 65 -12.84 4.35 -29.59
C LYS A 65 -13.02 3.39 -28.41
N PHE A 66 -11.94 3.07 -27.69
CA PHE A 66 -12.00 2.21 -26.52
C PHE A 66 -12.68 2.92 -25.33
N ALA A 67 -12.42 4.21 -25.16
CA ALA A 67 -13.09 5.03 -24.15
C ALA A 67 -14.60 5.17 -24.46
N GLU A 68 -14.96 5.45 -25.73
CA GLU A 68 -16.35 5.50 -26.21
C GLU A 68 -17.07 4.14 -26.01
N ALA A 69 -16.40 3.02 -26.33
CA ALA A 69 -16.95 1.68 -26.17
C ALA A 69 -17.18 1.27 -24.70
N GLN A 70 -16.58 1.98 -23.73
CA GLN A 70 -16.82 1.77 -22.31
C GLN A 70 -17.97 2.64 -21.75
N GLY A 71 -18.71 3.31 -22.63
CA GLY A 71 -19.85 4.15 -22.22
C GLY A 71 -19.46 5.34 -21.34
N GLN A 72 -18.24 5.84 -21.51
CA GLN A 72 -17.71 6.92 -20.71
C GLN A 72 -17.80 8.20 -21.51
N SER A 73 -18.99 8.69 -21.62
CA SER A 73 -19.26 10.04 -22.01
C SER A 73 -19.07 10.99 -20.83
N THR A 74 -19.03 12.17 -21.03
CA THR A 74 -19.02 13.48 -20.38
C THR A 74 -18.87 13.60 -18.84
N ILE A 75 -19.18 12.62 -18.01
CA ILE A 75 -19.07 12.73 -16.54
C ILE A 75 -17.59 12.76 -16.06
N SER A 76 -16.71 12.17 -16.81
CA SER A 76 -15.27 12.38 -16.67
C SER A 76 -14.75 13.12 -17.89
N ALA A 77 -14.12 14.27 -17.73
CA ALA A 77 -13.55 15.08 -18.80
C ALA A 77 -12.57 14.32 -19.74
N THR A 78 -12.29 13.06 -19.46
CA THR A 78 -11.40 12.17 -20.19
C THR A 78 -12.07 10.87 -20.66
N GLY A 79 -13.41 10.78 -20.56
CA GLY A 79 -14.15 9.60 -21.03
C GLY A 79 -13.65 8.29 -20.42
N GLY A 80 -13.23 8.30 -19.14
CA GLY A 80 -12.69 7.18 -18.38
C GLY A 80 -11.29 6.70 -18.78
N PHE A 81 -10.76 7.17 -19.87
CA PHE A 81 -9.34 7.09 -20.13
C PHE A 81 -8.66 8.21 -19.35
N SER A 82 -7.92 7.86 -18.31
CA SER A 82 -7.18 8.81 -17.48
C SER A 82 -5.77 8.33 -17.25
N LEU A 83 -4.80 9.23 -17.43
CA LEU A 83 -3.40 8.97 -17.09
C LEU A 83 -3.13 9.01 -15.58
N VAL A 84 -4.07 9.47 -14.76
CA VAL A 84 -3.92 9.61 -13.30
C VAL A 84 -3.44 8.31 -12.64
N PRO A 85 -4.06 7.13 -12.85
CA PRO A 85 -3.60 5.88 -12.22
C PRO A 85 -2.18 5.47 -12.64
N LEU A 86 -1.79 5.74 -13.89
CA LEU A 86 -0.44 5.48 -14.37
C LEU A 86 0.59 6.38 -13.66
N PHE A 87 0.30 7.69 -13.53
CA PHE A 87 1.18 8.61 -12.82
C PHE A 87 1.28 8.27 -11.33
N ILE A 88 0.16 7.91 -10.67
CA ILE A 88 0.19 7.38 -9.30
C ILE A 88 1.12 6.16 -9.23
N GLY A 89 0.96 5.21 -10.15
CA GLY A 89 1.81 4.01 -10.22
C GLY A 89 3.29 4.34 -10.35
N ILE A 90 3.66 5.29 -11.20
CA ILE A 90 5.05 5.74 -11.38
C ILE A 90 5.59 6.38 -10.09
N ILE A 91 4.83 7.30 -9.48
CA ILE A 91 5.25 8.00 -8.27
C ILE A 91 5.43 7.04 -7.11
N MET A 92 4.50 6.10 -6.94
CA MET A 92 4.56 5.08 -5.88
C MET A 92 5.72 4.09 -6.04
N THR A 93 6.45 4.10 -7.16
CA THR A 93 7.68 3.28 -7.29
C THR A 93 8.93 3.97 -6.77
N PHE A 94 8.90 5.28 -6.53
CA PHE A 94 10.09 6.04 -6.12
C PHE A 94 10.67 5.52 -4.81
N ASP A 95 9.85 5.14 -3.85
CA ASP A 95 10.30 4.57 -2.57
C ASP A 95 11.12 3.30 -2.77
N ASN A 96 10.67 2.41 -3.64
CA ASN A 96 11.36 1.17 -3.97
C ASN A 96 12.65 1.43 -4.74
N ILE A 97 12.65 2.36 -5.72
CA ILE A 97 13.84 2.75 -6.48
C ILE A 97 14.89 3.37 -5.53
N PHE A 98 14.47 4.32 -4.70
CA PHE A 98 15.35 4.94 -3.70
C PHE A 98 15.87 3.91 -2.69
N GLY A 99 15.00 2.99 -2.26
CA GLY A 99 15.38 1.88 -1.38
C GLY A 99 16.49 1.02 -1.98
N VAL A 100 16.36 0.61 -3.22
CA VAL A 100 17.36 -0.24 -3.91
C VAL A 100 18.69 0.49 -4.11
N ILE A 101 18.66 1.77 -4.45
CA ILE A 101 19.88 2.56 -4.76
C ILE A 101 20.56 3.03 -3.47
N PHE A 102 19.81 3.62 -2.56
CA PHE A 102 20.38 4.36 -1.44
C PHE A 102 20.56 3.54 -0.17
N GLN A 103 19.69 2.54 0.12
CA GLN A 103 19.85 1.74 1.35
C GLN A 103 21.19 1.01 1.43
N PRO A 104 21.71 0.33 0.37
CA PRO A 104 23.05 -0.27 0.42
C PRO A 104 24.17 0.77 0.60
N THR A 105 24.01 1.94 0.00
CA THR A 105 24.99 3.03 0.07
C THR A 105 25.07 3.60 1.48
N PHE A 106 23.92 3.90 2.09
CA PHE A 106 23.86 4.42 3.46
C PHE A 106 24.15 3.35 4.51
N GLY A 107 23.82 2.09 4.24
CA GLY A 107 24.29 0.97 5.05
C GLY A 107 25.81 0.95 5.15
N LYS A 108 26.49 1.03 4.00
CA LYS A 108 27.96 1.11 3.90
C LYS A 108 28.56 2.36 4.56
N LEU A 109 27.90 3.51 4.39
CA LEU A 109 28.33 4.76 5.01
C LEU A 109 28.26 4.67 6.52
N SER A 110 27.17 4.10 7.05
CA SER A 110 26.99 3.89 8.50
C SER A 110 27.96 2.82 9.07
N ASP A 111 28.36 1.81 8.28
CA ASP A 111 29.40 0.84 8.68
C ASP A 111 30.74 1.50 8.95
N ASN A 112 31.08 2.54 8.21
CA ASN A 112 32.33 3.29 8.32
C ASN A 112 32.25 4.51 9.26
N CYS A 113 31.09 4.72 9.90
CA CYS A 113 30.92 5.83 10.82
C CYS A 113 31.61 5.56 12.16
N HIS A 114 32.36 6.56 12.62
CA HIS A 114 33.08 6.53 13.90
C HIS A 114 32.56 7.68 14.77
N SER A 115 31.71 7.36 15.74
CA SER A 115 31.08 8.35 16.61
C SER A 115 31.00 7.85 18.03
N LYS A 116 30.97 8.80 18.98
CA LYS A 116 30.67 8.52 20.41
C LYS A 116 29.30 7.89 20.63
N LEU A 117 28.37 8.11 19.70
CA LEU A 117 27.02 7.50 19.73
C LEU A 117 26.98 6.08 19.12
N GLY A 118 28.07 5.57 18.58
CA GLY A 118 28.15 4.32 17.85
C GLY A 118 28.14 4.53 16.33
N LYS A 119 27.89 3.46 15.54
CA LYS A 119 27.92 3.49 14.09
C LYS A 119 26.60 3.94 13.48
N ARG A 120 25.46 3.46 14.01
CA ARG A 120 24.12 3.58 13.43
C ARG A 120 23.34 4.75 13.99
N ARG A 121 23.44 4.95 15.32
CA ARG A 121 22.66 5.97 16.02
C ARG A 121 22.84 7.40 15.49
N PRO A 122 24.02 7.87 15.04
CA PRO A 122 24.18 9.21 14.48
C PRO A 122 23.23 9.45 13.30
N PHE A 123 23.09 8.48 12.39
CA PHE A 123 22.18 8.59 11.23
C PHE A 123 20.73 8.59 11.64
N ILE A 124 20.37 7.76 12.62
CA ILE A 124 19.00 7.69 13.13
C ILE A 124 18.61 9.01 13.79
N VAL A 125 19.44 9.53 14.67
CA VAL A 125 19.17 10.76 15.45
C VAL A 125 19.15 12.01 14.56
N SER A 126 19.96 12.07 13.50
CA SER A 126 19.99 13.22 12.61
C SER A 126 18.90 13.17 11.53
N CYS A 127 18.60 11.99 10.98
CA CYS A 127 17.71 11.89 9.82
C CYS A 127 16.24 11.58 10.19
N ALA A 128 15.97 10.89 11.31
CA ALA A 128 14.61 10.59 11.69
C ALA A 128 13.75 11.84 11.99
N PRO A 129 14.24 12.89 12.68
CA PRO A 129 13.48 14.13 12.85
C PRO A 129 13.19 14.83 11.52
N VAL A 130 14.16 14.86 10.60
CA VAL A 130 13.97 15.45 9.28
C VAL A 130 12.89 14.69 8.51
N SER A 131 12.94 13.34 8.54
CA SER A 131 11.90 12.52 7.92
C SER A 131 10.53 12.76 8.54
N ALA A 132 10.44 12.89 9.87
CA ALA A 132 9.17 13.14 10.56
C ALA A 132 8.57 14.51 10.20
N ILE A 133 9.40 15.54 10.10
CA ILE A 133 8.97 16.88 9.67
C ILE A 133 8.50 16.85 8.22
N LEU A 134 9.28 16.28 7.31
CA LEU A 134 8.91 16.16 5.90
C LEU A 134 7.62 15.35 5.74
N PHE A 135 7.45 14.28 6.53
CA PHE A 135 6.24 13.47 6.54
C PHE A 135 5.01 14.29 6.92
N ALA A 136 5.08 15.04 8.01
CA ALA A 136 3.98 15.91 8.45
C ALA A 136 3.70 17.05 7.46
N LEU A 137 4.69 17.50 6.70
CA LEU A 137 4.53 18.56 5.70
C LEU A 137 3.83 18.10 4.42
N ILE A 138 3.86 16.79 4.07
CA ILE A 138 3.26 16.29 2.84
C ILE A 138 1.81 16.75 2.65
N PRO A 139 0.85 16.44 3.55
CA PRO A 139 -0.54 16.85 3.38
C PRO A 139 -0.72 18.37 3.45
N ILE A 140 0.08 19.06 4.27
CA ILE A 140 -0.01 20.51 4.41
C ILE A 140 0.36 21.19 3.09
N VAL A 141 1.45 20.77 2.46
CA VAL A 141 1.90 21.30 1.16
C VAL A 141 0.91 20.91 0.07
N ALA A 142 0.46 19.66 0.08
CA ALA A 142 -0.44 19.12 -0.92
C ALA A 142 -1.81 19.81 -0.96
N LEU A 143 -2.33 20.26 0.19
CA LEU A 143 -3.69 20.78 0.31
C LEU A 143 -3.76 22.31 0.40
N ASN A 144 -2.66 22.99 0.74
CA ASN A 144 -2.66 24.44 0.94
C ASN A 144 -1.84 25.21 -0.11
N SER A 145 -1.26 24.55 -1.10
CA SER A 145 -0.52 25.22 -2.18
C SER A 145 -1.48 25.67 -3.29
N SER A 146 -1.11 26.74 -4.01
CA SER A 146 -1.85 27.16 -5.21
C SER A 146 -1.87 26.03 -6.26
N ALA A 147 -2.93 25.97 -7.07
CA ALA A 147 -3.12 24.90 -8.06
C ALA A 147 -1.90 24.65 -8.97
N GLU A 148 -1.20 25.71 -9.37
CA GLU A 148 0.01 25.61 -10.23
C GLU A 148 1.21 25.00 -9.50
N LEU A 149 1.37 25.24 -8.18
CA LEU A 149 2.50 24.80 -7.38
C LEU A 149 2.23 23.52 -6.58
N GLN A 150 0.97 23.12 -6.48
CA GLN A 150 0.52 21.99 -5.66
C GLN A 150 1.23 20.69 -6.05
N LEU A 151 1.20 20.32 -7.32
CA LEU A 151 1.85 19.10 -7.81
C LEU A 151 3.38 19.15 -7.67
N PRO A 152 4.12 20.18 -8.15
CA PRO A 152 5.57 20.21 -8.02
C PRO A 152 6.06 20.28 -6.58
N LEU A 153 5.40 21.05 -5.69
CA LEU A 153 5.82 21.13 -4.29
C LEU A 153 5.54 19.82 -3.54
N THR A 154 4.40 19.19 -3.79
CA THR A 154 4.09 17.87 -3.23
C THR A 154 5.11 16.83 -3.68
N MET A 155 5.47 16.80 -4.97
CA MET A 155 6.48 15.89 -5.49
C MET A 155 7.86 16.10 -4.86
N ILE A 156 8.30 17.36 -4.72
CA ILE A 156 9.56 17.68 -4.05
C ILE A 156 9.53 17.19 -2.59
N THR A 157 8.45 17.45 -1.87
CA THR A 157 8.30 17.05 -0.45
C THR A 157 8.33 15.53 -0.31
N VAL A 158 7.61 14.81 -1.17
CA VAL A 158 7.58 13.34 -1.21
C VAL A 158 8.97 12.77 -1.51
N ILE A 159 9.67 13.29 -2.53
CA ILE A 159 11.02 12.84 -2.89
C ILE A 159 11.99 13.07 -1.73
N LEU A 160 11.96 14.24 -1.10
CA LEU A 160 12.80 14.55 0.06
C LEU A 160 12.48 13.65 1.25
N PHE A 161 11.19 13.35 1.50
CA PHE A 161 10.77 12.42 2.54
C PHE A 161 11.32 11.01 2.29
N VAL A 162 11.09 10.45 1.09
CA VAL A 162 11.54 9.09 0.72
C VAL A 162 13.06 8.98 0.77
N PHE A 163 13.77 10.00 0.29
CA PHE A 163 15.22 10.08 0.40
C PHE A 163 15.67 10.09 1.86
N SER A 164 15.09 10.98 2.68
CA SER A 164 15.41 11.09 4.11
C SER A 164 15.11 9.77 4.86
N MET A 165 14.00 9.09 4.53
CA MET A 165 13.69 7.76 5.07
C MET A 165 14.76 6.72 4.73
N SER A 166 15.29 6.74 3.52
CA SER A 166 16.35 5.81 3.09
C SER A 166 17.65 5.99 3.87
N LEU A 167 17.94 7.21 4.35
CA LEU A 167 19.15 7.54 5.11
C LEU A 167 19.22 6.83 6.47
N TRP A 168 18.13 6.69 7.18
CA TRP A 168 18.14 6.11 8.53
C TRP A 168 17.51 4.72 8.60
N ARG A 169 16.68 4.30 7.63
CA ARG A 169 16.09 2.95 7.60
C ARG A 169 17.16 1.86 7.51
N ALA A 170 18.17 2.03 6.64
CA ALA A 170 19.26 1.06 6.53
C ALA A 170 20.06 0.90 7.84
N PRO A 171 20.50 1.97 8.53
CA PRO A 171 21.04 1.90 9.88
C PRO A 171 20.13 1.22 10.92
N VAL A 172 18.82 1.48 10.90
CA VAL A 172 17.85 0.82 11.79
C VAL A 172 17.83 -0.68 11.57
N VAL A 173 17.77 -1.13 10.30
CA VAL A 173 17.78 -2.55 9.96
C VAL A 173 19.08 -3.23 10.40
N ALA A 174 20.22 -2.55 10.25
CA ALA A 174 21.53 -3.06 10.62
C ALA A 174 21.77 -3.08 12.14
N LEU A 175 21.03 -2.28 12.91
CA LEU A 175 21.23 -2.17 14.36
C LEU A 175 20.97 -3.49 15.09
N MET A 176 19.98 -4.28 14.66
CA MET A 176 19.65 -5.56 15.30
C MET A 176 20.79 -6.59 15.15
N PRO A 177 21.30 -6.91 13.94
CA PRO A 177 22.40 -7.86 13.81
C PRO A 177 23.72 -7.36 14.44
N ASP A 178 23.92 -6.03 14.56
CA ASP A 178 25.09 -5.46 15.23
C ASP A 178 25.02 -5.67 16.76
N LEU A 179 23.83 -5.66 17.35
CA LEU A 179 23.60 -5.84 18.79
C LEU A 179 23.32 -7.28 19.21
N THR A 180 23.11 -8.21 18.25
CA THR A 180 22.69 -9.58 18.52
C THR A 180 23.74 -10.58 17.99
N PRO A 181 24.24 -11.53 18.83
CA PRO A 181 25.17 -12.56 18.40
C PRO A 181 24.61 -13.43 17.27
N PRO A 182 25.47 -13.98 16.40
CA PRO A 182 25.04 -14.73 15.21
C PRO A 182 24.02 -15.85 15.48
N HIS A 183 24.19 -16.60 16.56
CA HIS A 183 23.32 -17.73 16.92
C HIS A 183 21.93 -17.32 17.42
N LEU A 184 21.73 -16.05 17.87
CA LEU A 184 20.46 -15.52 18.35
C LEU A 184 19.78 -14.56 17.32
N ARG A 185 20.42 -14.32 16.17
CA ARG A 185 19.90 -13.37 15.16
C ARG A 185 18.54 -13.76 14.62
N SER A 186 18.25 -15.04 14.50
CA SER A 186 16.94 -15.52 14.05
C SER A 186 15.83 -15.15 15.02
N GLU A 187 16.06 -15.38 16.33
CA GLU A 187 15.11 -14.98 17.39
C GLU A 187 14.99 -13.46 17.48
N GLY A 188 16.12 -12.73 17.40
CA GLY A 188 16.13 -11.27 17.37
C GLY A 188 15.34 -10.70 16.19
N ASN A 189 15.50 -11.28 15.00
CA ASN A 189 14.79 -10.89 13.80
C ASN A 189 13.27 -11.10 13.93
N ALA A 190 12.84 -12.18 14.56
CA ALA A 190 11.43 -12.43 14.82
C ALA A 190 10.80 -11.33 15.70
N VAL A 191 11.52 -10.91 16.77
CA VAL A 191 11.04 -9.85 17.68
C VAL A 191 10.94 -8.51 16.97
N ILE A 192 11.94 -8.11 16.17
CA ILE A 192 11.90 -6.81 15.49
C ILE A 192 10.87 -6.77 14.37
N ASN A 193 10.63 -7.88 13.65
CA ASN A 193 9.57 -7.97 12.66
C ASN A 193 8.18 -7.89 13.32
N LEU A 194 8.03 -8.48 14.51
CA LEU A 194 6.81 -8.30 15.31
C LEU A 194 6.58 -6.81 15.65
N MET A 195 7.63 -6.09 16.06
CA MET A 195 7.56 -4.66 16.33
C MET A 195 7.22 -3.85 15.08
N GLY A 196 7.73 -4.25 13.91
CA GLY A 196 7.34 -3.69 12.61
C GLY A 196 5.85 -3.93 12.33
N GLY A 197 5.36 -5.14 12.56
CA GLY A 197 3.93 -5.47 12.43
C GLY A 197 3.03 -4.64 13.36
N VAL A 198 3.47 -4.41 14.62
CA VAL A 198 2.78 -3.49 15.54
C VAL A 198 2.77 -2.07 15.00
N GLY A 199 3.90 -1.59 14.43
CA GLY A 199 3.98 -0.28 13.80
C GLY A 199 3.00 -0.13 12.63
N SER A 200 2.92 -1.13 11.77
CA SER A 200 1.95 -1.16 10.66
C SER A 200 0.50 -1.15 11.18
N ALA A 201 0.20 -1.95 12.21
CA ALA A 201 -1.13 -1.97 12.81
C ALA A 201 -1.53 -0.62 13.42
N VAL A 202 -0.60 0.05 14.11
CA VAL A 202 -0.82 1.42 14.64
C VAL A 202 -1.03 2.41 13.48
N GLY A 203 -0.29 2.25 12.37
CA GLY A 203 -0.47 3.07 11.16
C GLY A 203 -1.85 2.89 10.53
N MET A 204 -2.37 1.67 10.49
CA MET A 204 -3.72 1.39 9.97
C MET A 204 -4.83 2.01 10.84
N VAL A 205 -4.59 2.21 12.14
CA VAL A 205 -5.52 2.87 13.06
C VAL A 205 -5.30 4.40 13.09
N ALA A 206 -4.17 4.88 12.58
CA ALA A 206 -3.80 6.30 12.64
C ALA A 206 -4.85 7.23 11.98
N GLY A 207 -5.56 6.75 10.97
CA GLY A 207 -6.67 7.47 10.35
C GLY A 207 -7.79 7.81 11.34
N THR A 208 -8.25 6.82 12.09
CA THR A 208 -9.27 7.01 13.13
C THR A 208 -8.80 7.98 14.21
N ILE A 209 -7.52 7.86 14.63
CA ILE A 209 -6.92 8.78 15.61
C ILE A 209 -6.83 10.20 15.02
N GLY A 210 -6.41 10.32 13.74
CA GLY A 210 -6.31 11.60 13.04
C GLY A 210 -7.65 12.33 12.93
N ILE A 211 -8.72 11.61 12.62
CA ILE A 211 -10.10 12.15 12.61
C ILE A 211 -10.48 12.66 14.01
N ALA A 212 -10.25 11.86 15.06
CA ALA A 212 -10.53 12.29 16.44
C ALA A 212 -9.74 13.55 16.82
N LEU A 213 -8.47 13.65 16.41
CA LEU A 213 -7.65 14.84 16.65
C LEU A 213 -8.15 16.04 15.82
N CYS A 214 -8.56 15.83 14.57
CA CYS A 214 -9.14 16.86 13.72
C CYS A 214 -10.41 17.44 14.36
N THR A 215 -11.31 16.60 14.83
CA THR A 215 -12.51 17.03 15.57
C THR A 215 -12.16 17.77 16.85
N LEU A 216 -11.19 17.28 17.63
CA LEU A 216 -10.84 17.86 18.93
C LEU A 216 -10.10 19.21 18.81
N ILE A 217 -9.20 19.34 17.83
CA ILE A 217 -8.28 20.49 17.71
C ILE A 217 -8.83 21.54 16.75
N ALA A 218 -9.35 21.12 15.58
CA ALA A 218 -9.84 22.02 14.55
C ALA A 218 -11.36 22.24 14.62
N GLY A 219 -12.10 21.43 15.39
CA GLY A 219 -13.54 21.59 15.58
C GLY A 219 -14.41 21.00 14.45
N TYR A 220 -13.81 20.33 13.46
CA TYR A 220 -14.58 19.70 12.37
C TYR A 220 -15.52 18.62 12.90
N SER A 221 -16.77 18.64 12.45
CA SER A 221 -17.73 17.59 12.72
C SER A 221 -17.39 16.31 11.91
N LYS A 222 -17.96 15.18 12.33
CA LYS A 222 -17.78 13.92 11.58
C LYS A 222 -18.38 14.02 10.16
N ALA A 223 -19.48 14.73 10.00
CA ALA A 223 -20.12 14.94 8.70
C ALA A 223 -19.22 15.73 7.73
N GLU A 224 -18.60 16.83 8.20
CA GLU A 224 -17.66 17.61 7.40
C GLU A 224 -16.43 16.80 6.99
N ILE A 225 -15.89 15.96 7.91
CA ILE A 225 -14.75 15.08 7.60
C ILE A 225 -15.17 13.96 6.61
N THR A 226 -16.41 13.53 6.64
CA THR A 226 -16.91 12.56 5.66
C THR A 226 -17.10 13.22 4.30
N ALA A 227 -17.53 14.48 4.26
CA ALA A 227 -17.67 15.27 3.04
C ALA A 227 -16.31 15.56 2.38
N ASP A 228 -15.31 16.00 3.15
CA ASP A 228 -13.91 16.11 2.68
C ASP A 228 -12.95 15.50 3.69
N GLU A 229 -12.60 14.23 3.46
CA GLU A 229 -11.66 13.52 4.33
C GLU A 229 -10.26 14.14 4.39
N THR A 230 -9.89 14.95 3.39
CA THR A 230 -8.54 15.52 3.28
C THR A 230 -8.22 16.50 4.40
N VAL A 231 -9.22 17.14 5.01
CA VAL A 231 -9.04 18.02 6.19
C VAL A 231 -8.45 17.26 7.39
N SER A 232 -8.66 15.95 7.48
CA SER A 232 -8.10 15.10 8.54
C SER A 232 -6.65 14.65 8.29
N PHE A 233 -6.17 14.70 7.05
CA PHE A 233 -4.87 14.13 6.66
C PHE A 233 -3.68 14.75 7.40
N PRO A 234 -3.58 16.07 7.63
CA PRO A 234 -2.50 16.64 8.43
C PRO A 234 -2.39 16.01 9.82
N TYR A 235 -3.51 15.67 10.45
CA TYR A 235 -3.55 15.06 11.78
C TYR A 235 -3.13 13.58 11.72
N VAL A 236 -3.50 12.85 10.68
CA VAL A 236 -3.06 11.46 10.45
C VAL A 236 -1.54 11.39 10.29
N PHE A 237 -0.98 12.25 9.45
CA PHE A 237 0.47 12.33 9.24
C PHE A 237 1.21 12.82 10.49
N LEU A 238 0.60 13.71 11.29
CA LEU A 238 1.13 14.14 12.57
C LEU A 238 1.25 12.96 13.55
N VAL A 239 0.26 12.07 13.64
CA VAL A 239 0.33 10.84 14.45
C VAL A 239 1.53 10.00 14.04
N GLY A 240 1.72 9.76 12.74
CA GLY A 240 2.87 9.04 12.23
C GLY A 240 4.21 9.70 12.57
N ALA A 241 4.31 11.01 12.36
CA ALA A 241 5.50 11.80 12.66
C ALA A 241 5.85 11.75 14.16
N LEU A 242 4.87 11.87 15.05
CA LEU A 242 5.08 11.77 16.49
C LEU A 242 5.61 10.38 16.90
N VAL A 243 5.05 9.32 16.35
CA VAL A 243 5.53 7.95 16.64
C VAL A 243 6.95 7.74 16.07
N MET A 244 7.28 8.31 14.91
CA MET A 244 8.66 8.29 14.39
C MET A 244 9.64 8.95 15.36
N ILE A 245 9.29 10.11 15.90
CA ILE A 245 10.10 10.83 16.91
C ILE A 245 10.22 10.02 18.20
N VAL A 246 9.11 9.45 18.71
CA VAL A 246 9.12 8.59 19.90
C VAL A 246 10.03 7.38 19.69
N GLY A 247 9.92 6.70 18.54
CA GLY A 247 10.79 5.57 18.20
C GLY A 247 12.28 5.96 18.17
N MET A 248 12.60 7.11 17.59
CA MET A 248 13.96 7.67 17.59
C MET A 248 14.44 7.97 19.02
N LEU A 249 13.60 8.60 19.85
CA LEU A 249 13.95 8.91 21.24
C LEU A 249 14.19 7.64 22.05
N VAL A 250 13.37 6.59 21.87
CA VAL A 250 13.60 5.30 22.51
C VAL A 250 14.97 4.71 22.09
N LEU A 251 15.31 4.75 20.82
CA LEU A 251 16.62 4.31 20.34
C LEU A 251 17.76 5.17 20.91
N LEU A 252 17.57 6.46 21.02
CA LEU A 252 18.56 7.38 21.55
C LEU A 252 18.85 7.14 23.03
N PHE A 253 17.83 6.98 23.85
CA PHE A 253 17.99 6.92 25.31
C PHE A 253 18.24 5.49 25.85
N PHE A 254 17.60 4.49 25.25
CA PHE A 254 17.59 3.13 25.79
C PHE A 254 18.47 2.12 25.03
N VAL A 255 18.82 2.39 23.77
CA VAL A 255 19.67 1.50 22.98
C VAL A 255 21.07 2.09 22.88
N LYS A 256 22.05 1.45 23.53
CA LYS A 256 23.44 1.88 23.52
C LYS A 256 24.25 1.00 22.56
N GLU A 257 24.89 1.61 21.58
CA GLU A 257 25.98 1.02 20.82
C GLU A 257 27.31 1.28 21.54
N GLU A 258 28.31 0.43 21.28
CA GLU A 258 29.67 0.67 21.77
C GLU A 258 30.25 1.92 21.09
N ASP A 259 30.98 2.71 21.88
CA ASP A 259 31.72 3.87 21.35
C ASP A 259 32.81 3.40 20.40
N THR A 260 32.61 3.62 19.11
CA THR A 260 33.55 3.18 18.07
C THR A 260 34.77 4.08 17.98
N SER A 261 34.76 5.24 18.63
CA SER A 261 35.92 6.14 18.70
C SER A 261 37.05 5.58 19.57
N ILE A 262 36.71 4.75 20.56
CA ILE A 262 37.68 4.05 21.44
C ILE A 262 38.34 2.88 20.70
N ARG A 263 37.60 2.22 19.81
CA ARG A 263 38.09 1.07 19.05
C ARG A 263 39.23 1.41 18.11
N ILE A 264 39.25 2.64 17.54
CA ILE A 264 40.34 3.11 16.65
C ILE A 264 41.68 3.16 17.39
N LYS A 265 41.71 3.56 18.67
CA LYS A 265 42.94 3.60 19.45
C LYS A 265 43.54 2.21 19.71
N GLY A 266 42.67 1.19 19.83
CA GLY A 266 43.09 -0.22 19.96
C GLY A 266 43.52 -0.83 18.62
N GLU A 267 42.82 -0.51 17.53
CA GLU A 267 43.07 -1.01 16.18
C GLU A 267 44.34 -0.41 15.54
N MET A 268 44.71 0.83 15.86
CA MET A 268 45.98 1.41 15.38
C MET A 268 47.20 0.67 15.87
N ASN A 269 47.16 0.04 17.05
CA ASN A 269 48.25 -0.81 17.56
C ASN A 269 48.25 -2.21 16.95
N GLN A 270 47.15 -2.69 16.37
CA GLN A 270 47.03 -3.99 15.66
C GLN A 270 47.18 -3.85 14.13
N TYR A 271 47.43 -2.66 13.60
CA TYR A 271 47.35 -2.39 12.15
C TYR A 271 48.45 -3.08 11.34
N ALA A 272 49.60 -3.39 11.93
CA ALA A 272 50.69 -4.14 11.30
C ALA A 272 50.31 -5.62 11.06
N ASP A 273 49.63 -6.25 12.02
CA ASP A 273 49.15 -7.64 11.92
C ASP A 273 47.88 -7.78 11.08
N SER A 274 47.04 -6.73 11.04
CA SER A 274 45.76 -6.74 10.32
C SER A 274 45.92 -6.77 8.80
N LYS A 275 47.02 -6.25 8.25
CA LYS A 275 47.24 -6.21 6.78
C LYS A 275 47.53 -7.63 6.24
N ALA A 276 48.26 -8.44 6.99
CA ALA A 276 48.49 -9.85 6.68
C ALA A 276 47.20 -10.66 6.84
N LEU A 277 46.45 -10.43 7.93
CA LEU A 277 45.15 -11.06 8.20
C LEU A 277 44.08 -10.69 7.14
N ARG A 278 44.01 -9.43 6.76
CA ARG A 278 43.11 -8.97 5.66
C ARG A 278 43.53 -9.56 4.30
N LYS A 279 44.79 -9.75 4.05
CA LYS A 279 45.26 -10.39 2.82
C LYS A 279 44.92 -11.88 2.84
N ALA A 280 45.11 -12.58 3.96
CA ALA A 280 44.69 -13.97 4.15
C ALA A 280 43.17 -14.13 4.05
N GLN A 281 42.40 -13.28 4.70
CA GLN A 281 40.94 -13.27 4.60
C GLN A 281 40.44 -12.96 3.17
N LYS A 282 41.11 -12.04 2.43
CA LYS A 282 40.80 -11.80 1.02
C LYS A 282 41.14 -12.98 0.12
N GLU A 283 42.22 -13.67 0.38
CA GLU A 283 42.61 -14.87 -0.37
C GLU A 283 41.70 -16.05 -0.06
N GLU A 284 41.31 -16.22 1.22
CA GLU A 284 40.33 -17.21 1.65
C GLU A 284 38.95 -16.91 1.08
N ALA A 285 38.49 -15.64 1.10
CA ALA A 285 37.29 -15.21 0.47
C ALA A 285 37.32 -15.36 -1.07
N LYS A 286 38.51 -15.18 -1.69
CA LYS A 286 38.70 -15.45 -3.14
C LYS A 286 38.63 -16.94 -3.43
N LYS A 287 39.28 -17.81 -2.59
CA LYS A 287 39.20 -19.26 -2.72
C LYS A 287 37.75 -19.74 -2.53
N LYS A 288 37.11 -19.33 -1.46
CA LYS A 288 35.70 -19.65 -1.19
C LYS A 288 34.77 -19.15 -2.29
N LYS A 289 35.06 -17.99 -2.89
CA LYS A 289 34.30 -17.45 -4.04
C LYS A 289 34.59 -18.21 -5.34
N ALA A 290 35.80 -18.77 -5.50
CA ALA A 290 36.14 -19.62 -6.64
C ALA A 290 35.50 -21.01 -6.49
N GLU A 291 35.51 -21.59 -5.28
CA GLU A 291 34.83 -22.85 -4.94
C GLU A 291 33.32 -22.73 -5.13
N LEU A 292 32.70 -21.60 -4.64
CA LEU A 292 31.30 -21.30 -4.85
C LEU A 292 30.94 -21.08 -6.33
N LYS A 293 31.88 -20.58 -7.15
CA LYS A 293 31.72 -20.50 -8.61
C LYS A 293 31.81 -21.85 -9.30
N ALA A 294 32.58 -22.78 -8.74
CA ALA A 294 32.77 -24.12 -9.29
C ALA A 294 31.53 -25.02 -9.11
N ILE A 295 30.70 -24.78 -8.09
CA ILE A 295 29.43 -25.48 -7.88
C ILE A 295 28.40 -24.94 -8.86
N LYS A 296 28.29 -25.56 -10.03
CA LYS A 296 27.27 -25.23 -11.04
C LYS A 296 25.95 -25.92 -10.68
N LEU A 297 24.88 -25.14 -10.66
CA LEU A 297 23.52 -25.70 -10.62
C LEU A 297 23.32 -26.63 -11.81
N SER A 298 22.71 -27.77 -11.56
CA SER A 298 22.24 -28.66 -12.63
C SER A 298 21.23 -27.93 -13.54
N LYS A 299 21.06 -28.39 -14.75
CA LYS A 299 20.07 -27.80 -15.68
C LYS A 299 18.65 -27.80 -15.08
N GLY A 300 18.32 -28.82 -14.26
CA GLY A 300 17.03 -28.93 -13.58
C GLY A 300 16.85 -27.89 -12.48
N GLU A 301 17.85 -27.73 -11.59
CA GLU A 301 17.83 -26.73 -10.52
C GLU A 301 17.78 -25.31 -11.05
N ARG A 302 18.57 -25.01 -12.10
CA ARG A 302 18.52 -23.69 -12.76
C ARG A 302 17.15 -23.39 -13.34
N LYS A 303 16.48 -24.38 -13.94
CA LYS A 303 15.12 -24.25 -14.47
C LYS A 303 14.11 -24.02 -13.34
N SER A 304 14.22 -24.79 -12.24
CA SER A 304 13.37 -24.61 -11.05
C SER A 304 13.57 -23.23 -10.41
N LEU A 305 14.81 -22.72 -10.34
CA LEU A 305 15.10 -21.38 -9.84
C LEU A 305 14.43 -20.30 -10.69
N ILE A 306 14.54 -20.37 -12.02
CA ILE A 306 13.92 -19.39 -12.93
C ILE A 306 12.40 -19.39 -12.74
N PHE A 307 11.76 -20.56 -12.69
CA PHE A 307 10.32 -20.64 -12.43
C PHE A 307 9.94 -20.12 -11.06
N MET A 308 10.75 -20.36 -10.02
CA MET A 308 10.49 -19.84 -8.68
C MET A 308 10.63 -18.32 -8.62
N LEU A 309 11.65 -17.74 -9.27
CA LEU A 309 11.81 -16.27 -9.34
C LEU A 309 10.66 -15.63 -10.13
N GLY A 310 10.20 -16.26 -11.21
CA GLY A 310 8.99 -15.84 -11.93
C GLY A 310 7.73 -15.93 -11.06
N THR A 311 7.59 -16.98 -10.25
CA THR A 311 6.50 -17.11 -9.27
C THR A 311 6.51 -15.94 -8.29
N LEU A 312 7.68 -15.60 -7.73
CA LEU A 312 7.84 -14.47 -6.82
C LEU A 312 7.47 -13.15 -7.50
N PHE A 313 7.93 -12.95 -8.73
CA PHE A 313 7.62 -11.74 -9.48
C PHE A 313 6.10 -11.53 -9.62
N PHE A 314 5.38 -12.51 -10.15
CA PHE A 314 3.93 -12.38 -10.32
C PHE A 314 3.16 -12.32 -9.01
N LEU A 315 3.57 -13.09 -7.99
CA LEU A 315 3.01 -13.03 -6.66
C LEU A 315 3.11 -11.62 -6.05
N PHE A 316 4.31 -11.02 -6.10
CA PHE A 316 4.52 -9.68 -5.57
C PHE A 316 3.90 -8.60 -6.45
N CYS A 317 3.76 -8.81 -7.77
CA CYS A 317 2.97 -7.93 -8.61
C CYS A 317 1.50 -7.86 -8.17
N ALA A 318 0.88 -9.01 -7.90
CA ALA A 318 -0.49 -9.05 -7.39
C ALA A 318 -0.62 -8.36 -6.03
N SER A 319 0.21 -8.77 -5.06
CA SER A 319 0.12 -8.28 -3.68
C SER A 319 0.39 -6.78 -3.58
N ASN A 320 1.39 -6.28 -4.31
CA ASN A 320 1.77 -4.87 -4.24
C ASN A 320 0.74 -3.95 -4.92
N ALA A 321 0.11 -4.40 -6.01
CA ALA A 321 -1.00 -3.65 -6.62
C ALA A 321 -2.17 -3.49 -5.62
N ILE A 322 -2.50 -4.57 -4.88
CA ILE A 322 -3.54 -4.52 -3.85
C ILE A 322 -3.16 -3.50 -2.76
N THR A 323 -1.97 -3.60 -2.18
CA THR A 323 -1.58 -2.71 -1.08
C THR A 323 -1.50 -1.24 -1.50
N THR A 324 -1.08 -0.95 -2.73
CA THR A 324 -0.93 0.42 -3.24
C THR A 324 -2.27 1.05 -3.59
N PHE A 325 -3.20 0.30 -4.20
CA PHE A 325 -4.43 0.87 -4.75
C PHE A 325 -5.70 0.50 -3.97
N PHE A 326 -5.58 -0.22 -2.85
CA PHE A 326 -6.74 -0.64 -2.07
C PHE A 326 -7.57 0.52 -1.53
N SER A 327 -6.93 1.61 -1.10
CA SER A 327 -7.65 2.79 -0.60
C SER A 327 -8.52 3.45 -1.69
N LEU A 328 -8.00 3.54 -2.92
CA LEU A 328 -8.74 4.07 -4.05
C LEU A 328 -9.86 3.11 -4.50
N PHE A 329 -9.61 1.79 -4.48
CA PHE A 329 -10.65 0.79 -4.69
C PHE A 329 -11.75 0.89 -3.63
N ALA A 330 -11.38 0.99 -2.36
CA ALA A 330 -12.34 1.08 -1.26
C ALA A 330 -13.19 2.35 -1.34
N GLN A 331 -12.61 3.47 -1.77
CA GLN A 331 -13.34 4.69 -2.01
C GLN A 331 -14.31 4.57 -3.18
N GLU A 332 -13.82 4.12 -4.35
CA GLU A 332 -14.61 4.08 -5.58
C GLU A 332 -15.72 3.01 -5.52
N ILE A 333 -15.43 1.82 -4.97
CA ILE A 333 -16.34 0.67 -5.05
C ILE A 333 -17.07 0.39 -3.73
N LEU A 334 -16.41 0.64 -2.61
CA LEU A 334 -17.01 0.40 -1.30
C LEU A 334 -17.51 1.69 -0.64
N HIS A 335 -17.35 2.85 -1.28
CA HIS A 335 -17.71 4.18 -0.76
C HIS A 335 -17.22 4.38 0.69
N MET A 336 -15.96 3.99 0.95
CA MET A 336 -15.30 4.13 2.24
C MET A 336 -14.28 5.25 2.21
N ILE A 337 -14.22 6.06 3.25
CA ILE A 337 -13.13 7.02 3.43
C ILE A 337 -11.81 6.29 3.70
N THR A 338 -10.68 6.93 3.43
CA THR A 338 -9.35 6.31 3.54
C THR A 338 -9.08 5.73 4.93
N SER A 339 -9.56 6.37 6.00
CA SER A 339 -9.42 5.87 7.37
C SER A 339 -10.17 4.56 7.62
N GLU A 340 -11.35 4.38 7.05
CA GLU A 340 -12.12 3.12 7.13
C GLU A 340 -11.44 2.03 6.32
N ALA A 341 -10.98 2.34 5.10
CA ALA A 341 -10.25 1.41 4.26
C ALA A 341 -8.97 0.89 4.92
N THR A 342 -8.20 1.77 5.57
CA THR A 342 -7.00 1.37 6.32
C THR A 342 -7.35 0.55 7.57
N PHE A 343 -8.43 0.90 8.26
CA PHE A 343 -8.89 0.16 9.44
C PHE A 343 -9.30 -1.28 9.10
N ILE A 344 -10.04 -1.51 8.01
CA ILE A 344 -10.40 -2.88 7.61
C ILE A 344 -9.18 -3.69 7.15
N MET A 345 -8.15 -3.06 6.58
CA MET A 345 -6.88 -3.72 6.26
C MET A 345 -6.14 -4.26 7.50
N LEU A 346 -6.44 -3.74 8.70
CA LEU A 346 -5.93 -4.29 9.95
C LEU A 346 -6.36 -5.75 10.14
N ILE A 347 -7.56 -6.12 9.68
CA ILE A 347 -8.05 -7.51 9.73
C ILE A 347 -7.12 -8.44 8.93
N PHE A 348 -6.75 -8.03 7.72
CA PHE A 348 -5.76 -8.76 6.91
C PHE A 348 -4.43 -8.92 7.64
N ALA A 349 -3.91 -7.84 8.26
CA ALA A 349 -2.65 -7.86 8.99
C ALA A 349 -2.70 -8.77 10.22
N VAL A 350 -3.78 -8.73 11.00
CA VAL A 350 -3.99 -9.59 12.19
C VAL A 350 -4.12 -11.05 11.76
N CYS A 351 -4.92 -11.36 10.75
CA CYS A 351 -5.08 -12.73 10.24
C CYS A 351 -3.75 -13.27 9.69
N SER A 352 -2.95 -12.42 9.01
CA SER A 352 -1.59 -12.76 8.60
C SER A 352 -0.71 -13.12 9.81
N GLY A 353 -0.70 -12.29 10.84
CA GLY A 353 0.09 -12.56 12.06
C GLY A 353 -0.28 -13.87 12.74
N VAL A 354 -1.58 -14.15 12.90
CA VAL A 354 -2.08 -15.41 13.50
C VAL A 354 -1.73 -16.63 12.64
N ALA A 355 -1.81 -16.50 11.31
CA ALA A 355 -1.53 -17.58 10.38
C ALA A 355 -0.02 -17.92 10.23
N ALA A 356 0.88 -17.06 10.69
CA ALA A 356 2.33 -17.25 10.52
C ALA A 356 2.84 -18.56 11.15
N ILE A 357 2.37 -18.90 12.36
CA ILE A 357 2.79 -20.13 13.06
C ILE A 357 2.27 -21.39 12.34
N PRO A 358 0.97 -21.53 12.04
CA PRO A 358 0.48 -22.69 11.30
C PRO A 358 1.08 -22.80 9.90
N ALA A 359 1.32 -21.67 9.20
CA ALA A 359 1.95 -21.66 7.90
C ALA A 359 3.37 -22.28 7.91
N GLY A 360 4.19 -21.91 8.91
CA GLY A 360 5.52 -22.51 9.07
C GLY A 360 5.48 -24.01 9.39
N LYS A 361 4.53 -24.45 10.25
CA LYS A 361 4.34 -25.87 10.57
C LYS A 361 3.87 -26.67 9.36
N MET A 362 2.92 -26.12 8.59
CA MET A 362 2.44 -26.79 7.37
C MET A 362 3.53 -26.89 6.30
N GLY A 363 4.36 -25.85 6.14
CA GLY A 363 5.51 -25.88 5.23
C GLY A 363 6.50 -27.01 5.53
N LYS A 364 6.71 -27.33 6.83
CA LYS A 364 7.51 -28.48 7.25
C LYS A 364 6.81 -29.83 7.02
N LYS A 365 5.50 -29.91 7.32
CA LYS A 365 4.75 -31.18 7.28
C LYS A 365 4.33 -31.59 5.86
N MET A 366 3.82 -30.66 5.04
CA MET A 366 3.28 -30.93 3.70
C MET A 366 4.25 -30.63 2.57
N GLY A 367 5.39 -30.00 2.89
CA GLY A 367 6.32 -29.44 1.92
C GLY A 367 6.00 -27.97 1.60
N ARG A 368 7.06 -27.18 1.36
CA ARG A 368 6.94 -25.71 1.17
C ARG A 368 6.22 -25.35 -0.10
N LYS A 369 6.50 -26.05 -1.22
CA LYS A 369 5.83 -25.85 -2.49
C LYS A 369 4.32 -26.06 -2.38
N LYS A 370 3.88 -27.17 -1.78
CA LYS A 370 2.44 -27.46 -1.60
C LYS A 370 1.75 -26.42 -0.74
N THR A 371 2.42 -25.95 0.33
CA THR A 371 1.90 -24.90 1.21
C THR A 371 1.74 -23.57 0.49
N ILE A 372 2.71 -23.17 -0.34
CA ILE A 372 2.61 -21.97 -1.17
C ILE A 372 1.45 -22.11 -2.18
N MET A 373 1.34 -23.28 -2.85
CA MET A 373 0.26 -23.52 -3.80
C MET A 373 -1.12 -23.47 -3.13
N ALA A 374 -1.26 -24.01 -1.92
CA ALA A 374 -2.49 -23.93 -1.14
C ALA A 374 -2.85 -22.46 -0.80
N GLY A 375 -1.88 -21.67 -0.36
CA GLY A 375 -2.08 -20.24 -0.11
C GLY A 375 -2.51 -19.49 -1.37
N LEU A 376 -1.83 -19.71 -2.51
CA LEU A 376 -2.20 -19.11 -3.80
C LEU A 376 -3.60 -19.52 -4.25
N ALA A 377 -3.98 -20.80 -4.05
CA ALA A 377 -5.31 -21.28 -4.40
C ALA A 377 -6.41 -20.60 -3.54
N VAL A 378 -6.15 -20.38 -2.23
CA VAL A 378 -7.09 -19.66 -1.35
C VAL A 378 -7.22 -18.20 -1.80
N PHE A 379 -6.13 -17.51 -2.11
CA PHE A 379 -6.19 -16.16 -2.66
C PHE A 379 -7.01 -16.11 -3.94
N LEU A 380 -6.68 -16.99 -4.90
CA LEU A 380 -7.35 -17.02 -6.19
C LEU A 380 -8.86 -17.28 -6.01
N ALA A 381 -9.22 -18.25 -5.17
CA ALA A 381 -10.62 -18.56 -4.88
C ALA A 381 -11.36 -17.38 -4.24
N ALA A 382 -10.75 -16.71 -3.25
CA ALA A 382 -11.35 -15.55 -2.59
C ALA A 382 -11.64 -14.41 -3.58
N PHE A 383 -10.70 -14.11 -4.48
CA PHE A 383 -10.88 -13.07 -5.50
C PHE A 383 -11.90 -13.47 -6.58
N ILE A 384 -11.89 -14.72 -7.03
CA ILE A 384 -12.86 -15.22 -8.01
C ILE A 384 -14.27 -15.19 -7.43
N VAL A 385 -14.44 -15.58 -6.16
CA VAL A 385 -15.74 -15.51 -5.49
C VAL A 385 -16.23 -14.07 -5.36
N PHE A 386 -15.36 -13.14 -4.90
CA PHE A 386 -15.71 -11.72 -4.80
C PHE A 386 -16.15 -11.15 -6.16
N PHE A 387 -15.34 -11.35 -7.19
CA PHE A 387 -15.64 -10.87 -8.53
C PHE A 387 -16.86 -11.58 -9.14
N GLY A 388 -17.01 -12.87 -8.89
CA GLY A 388 -18.15 -13.66 -9.36
C GLY A 388 -19.47 -13.21 -8.73
N VAL A 389 -19.47 -12.84 -7.45
CA VAL A 389 -20.65 -12.24 -6.80
C VAL A 389 -20.96 -10.88 -7.42
N PHE A 390 -19.94 -10.03 -7.63
CA PHE A 390 -20.11 -8.74 -8.30
C PHE A 390 -20.77 -8.89 -9.67
N VAL A 391 -20.22 -9.75 -10.54
CA VAL A 391 -20.78 -10.03 -11.88
C VAL A 391 -22.17 -10.64 -11.80
N GLY A 392 -22.41 -11.55 -10.84
CA GLY A 392 -23.73 -12.16 -10.62
C GLY A 392 -24.79 -11.14 -10.21
N MET A 393 -24.42 -10.16 -9.40
CA MET A 393 -25.32 -9.04 -9.02
C MET A 393 -25.64 -8.14 -10.19
N LEU A 394 -24.66 -7.82 -11.04
CA LEU A 394 -24.89 -7.04 -12.26
C LEU A 394 -25.87 -7.77 -13.18
N GLY A 395 -25.66 -9.08 -13.40
CA GLY A 395 -26.56 -9.89 -14.23
C GLY A 395 -27.98 -9.98 -13.70
N SER A 396 -28.18 -10.01 -12.37
CA SER A 396 -29.52 -9.99 -11.75
C SER A 396 -30.27 -8.66 -11.95
N LYS A 397 -29.54 -7.57 -12.20
CA LYS A 397 -30.08 -6.24 -12.46
C LYS A 397 -30.04 -5.84 -13.95
N SER A 398 -29.77 -6.78 -14.83
CA SER A 398 -29.60 -6.55 -16.29
C SER A 398 -28.46 -5.58 -16.63
N LEU A 399 -27.50 -5.38 -15.70
CA LEU A 399 -26.36 -4.48 -15.85
C LEU A 399 -25.14 -5.22 -16.45
N SER A 400 -24.51 -4.62 -17.43
CA SER A 400 -23.15 -5.01 -17.82
C SER A 400 -22.10 -4.36 -16.90
N ILE A 401 -20.86 -4.87 -16.91
CA ILE A 401 -19.76 -4.25 -16.17
C ILE A 401 -19.53 -2.81 -16.64
N ASN A 402 -19.64 -2.55 -17.94
CA ASN A 402 -19.46 -1.22 -18.51
C ASN A 402 -20.55 -0.25 -18.02
N ASN A 403 -21.81 -0.71 -18.01
CA ASN A 403 -22.94 0.08 -17.54
C ASN A 403 -22.82 0.39 -16.04
N TYR A 404 -22.39 -0.61 -15.23
CA TYR A 404 -22.10 -0.35 -13.81
C TYR A 404 -21.03 0.73 -13.63
N VAL A 405 -19.94 0.67 -14.41
CA VAL A 405 -18.88 1.70 -14.35
C VAL A 405 -19.45 3.07 -14.66
N THR A 406 -20.29 3.20 -15.65
CA THR A 406 -20.94 4.47 -16.04
C THR A 406 -21.86 4.97 -14.92
N VAL A 407 -22.74 4.12 -14.39
CA VAL A 407 -23.64 4.46 -13.27
C VAL A 407 -22.85 4.85 -12.02
N ASN A 408 -21.81 4.08 -11.69
CA ASN A 408 -20.96 4.38 -10.53
C ASN A 408 -20.19 5.70 -10.69
N ASN A 409 -19.70 6.01 -11.88
CA ASN A 409 -19.04 7.29 -12.17
C ASN A 409 -20.02 8.47 -12.07
N ALA A 410 -21.27 8.30 -12.52
CA ALA A 410 -22.32 9.29 -12.35
C ALA A 410 -22.63 9.53 -10.87
N TYR A 411 -22.78 8.46 -10.08
CA TYR A 411 -22.97 8.54 -8.63
C TYR A 411 -21.83 9.30 -7.95
N ILE A 412 -20.57 8.92 -8.25
CA ILE A 412 -19.39 9.58 -7.69
C ILE A 412 -19.35 11.07 -8.06
N ALA A 413 -19.66 11.43 -9.32
CA ALA A 413 -19.66 12.83 -9.76
C ALA A 413 -20.70 13.66 -9.00
N ILE A 414 -21.89 13.11 -8.74
CA ILE A 414 -22.94 13.76 -7.97
C ILE A 414 -22.49 13.91 -6.50
N ASP A 415 -21.99 12.87 -5.91
CA ASP A 415 -21.50 12.86 -4.52
C ASP A 415 -20.32 13.83 -4.33
N GLU A 416 -19.34 13.85 -5.23
CA GLU A 416 -18.22 14.79 -5.20
C GLU A 416 -18.68 16.26 -5.33
N ASN A 417 -19.70 16.54 -6.13
CA ASN A 417 -20.26 17.90 -6.24
C ASN A 417 -20.99 18.32 -4.96
N ILE A 418 -21.78 17.43 -4.37
CA ILE A 418 -22.42 17.65 -3.05
C ILE A 418 -21.36 17.90 -2.00
N ASN A 419 -20.34 17.07 -1.93
CA ASN A 419 -19.24 17.18 -0.96
C ASN A 419 -18.45 18.49 -1.15
N THR A 420 -18.18 18.89 -2.40
CA THR A 420 -17.50 20.15 -2.70
C THR A 420 -18.33 21.36 -2.25
N TYR A 421 -19.64 21.33 -2.49
CA TYR A 421 -20.55 22.38 -2.03
C TYR A 421 -20.60 22.44 -0.50
N ASN A 422 -20.76 21.30 0.16
CA ASN A 422 -20.76 21.21 1.63
C ASN A 422 -19.47 21.76 2.24
N ALA A 423 -18.32 21.46 1.66
CA ALA A 423 -17.04 21.99 2.10
C ALA A 423 -16.97 23.53 1.96
N GLN A 424 -17.49 24.09 0.87
CA GLN A 424 -17.53 25.54 0.66
C GLN A 424 -18.45 26.24 1.67
N VAL A 425 -19.64 25.69 1.92
CA VAL A 425 -20.59 26.25 2.88
C VAL A 425 -20.06 26.13 4.31
N SER A 426 -19.39 25.02 4.64
CA SER A 426 -18.73 24.83 5.94
C SER A 426 -17.61 25.84 6.16
N ALA A 427 -16.78 26.09 5.15
CA ALA A 427 -15.73 27.10 5.25
C ALA A 427 -16.30 28.51 5.45
N ALA A 428 -17.36 28.87 4.71
CA ALA A 428 -18.03 30.15 4.87
C ALA A 428 -18.67 30.32 6.27
N ALA A 429 -19.29 29.27 6.80
CA ALA A 429 -19.84 29.27 8.14
C ALA A 429 -18.77 29.43 9.23
N GLN A 430 -17.60 28.82 9.05
CA GLN A 430 -16.46 29.01 9.96
C GLN A 430 -15.92 30.44 9.95
N ASP A 431 -15.81 31.04 8.77
CA ASP A 431 -15.40 32.46 8.64
C ASP A 431 -16.40 33.40 9.35
N GLU A 432 -17.67 33.03 9.39
CA GLU A 432 -18.74 33.73 10.11
C GLU A 432 -18.78 33.38 11.62
N GLY A 433 -17.96 32.41 12.09
CA GLY A 433 -17.89 31.99 13.49
C GLY A 433 -19.10 31.16 13.95
N ARG A 434 -19.83 30.51 13.03
CA ARG A 434 -20.96 29.60 13.31
C ARG A 434 -20.63 28.16 12.87
N THR A 435 -21.26 27.19 13.52
CA THR A 435 -21.29 25.80 13.07
C THR A 435 -22.53 25.57 12.22
N LEU A 436 -22.39 24.81 11.12
CA LEU A 436 -23.51 24.36 10.32
C LEU A 436 -24.43 23.43 11.13
N ALA A 437 -25.72 23.56 10.93
CA ALA A 437 -26.69 22.56 11.39
C ALA A 437 -26.69 21.34 10.44
N GLU A 438 -27.10 20.18 10.94
CA GLU A 438 -27.13 18.95 10.11
C GLU A 438 -28.05 19.07 8.88
N ASP A 439 -29.11 19.89 8.98
CA ASP A 439 -30.06 20.17 7.91
C ASP A 439 -29.53 21.17 6.85
N GLU A 440 -28.43 21.85 7.12
CA GLU A 440 -27.75 22.71 6.14
C GLU A 440 -26.74 21.93 5.26
N ILE A 441 -26.47 20.65 5.59
CA ILE A 441 -25.56 19.77 4.85
C ILE A 441 -26.36 19.06 3.76
N LEU A 442 -25.96 19.25 2.50
CA LEU A 442 -26.61 18.59 1.38
C LEU A 442 -26.32 17.09 1.37
N SER A 443 -27.33 16.30 1.02
CA SER A 443 -27.21 14.86 0.75
C SER A 443 -27.91 14.50 -0.56
N ILE A 444 -27.60 13.34 -1.14
CA ILE A 444 -28.28 12.84 -2.34
C ILE A 444 -29.75 12.63 -2.04
N GLU A 445 -30.08 12.00 -0.90
CA GLU A 445 -31.47 11.78 -0.48
C GLU A 445 -32.23 13.11 -0.32
N GLY A 446 -31.61 14.11 0.31
CA GLY A 446 -32.19 15.43 0.47
C GLY A 446 -32.40 16.13 -0.87
N PHE A 447 -31.49 15.96 -1.83
CA PHE A 447 -31.65 16.49 -3.18
C PHE A 447 -32.80 15.82 -3.94
N LEU A 448 -32.97 14.51 -3.79
CA LEU A 448 -34.10 13.75 -4.33
C LEU A 448 -35.43 14.26 -3.75
N SER A 449 -35.50 14.42 -2.42
CA SER A 449 -36.68 14.99 -1.73
C SER A 449 -36.98 16.42 -2.20
N TYR A 450 -35.98 17.27 -2.41
CA TYR A 450 -36.11 18.59 -2.99
C TYR A 450 -36.71 18.54 -4.40
N LYS A 451 -36.19 17.71 -5.27
CA LYS A 451 -36.69 17.53 -6.64
C LYS A 451 -38.10 16.93 -6.67
N ALA A 452 -38.42 16.04 -5.74
CA ALA A 452 -39.78 15.47 -5.57
C ALA A 452 -40.82 16.50 -5.06
N GLY A 453 -40.36 17.66 -4.61
CA GLY A 453 -41.26 18.71 -4.08
C GLY A 453 -41.75 18.44 -2.67
N GLU A 454 -41.04 17.63 -1.89
CA GLU A 454 -41.36 17.35 -0.49
C GLU A 454 -41.24 18.59 0.39
N GLU A 455 -41.99 18.61 1.49
CA GLU A 455 -41.97 19.71 2.45
C GLU A 455 -40.61 19.83 3.14
N MET A 456 -39.96 20.97 2.99
CA MET A 456 -38.68 21.30 3.66
C MET A 456 -38.68 22.78 4.04
N THR A 457 -37.77 23.17 4.94
CA THR A 457 -37.61 24.56 5.33
C THR A 457 -37.11 25.41 4.16
N ASP A 458 -37.52 26.72 4.12
CA ASP A 458 -37.07 27.62 3.06
C ASP A 458 -35.54 27.75 2.98
N ALA A 459 -34.86 27.66 4.12
CA ALA A 459 -33.39 27.68 4.19
C ALA A 459 -32.78 26.45 3.47
N VAL A 460 -33.23 25.24 3.79
CA VAL A 460 -32.77 23.98 3.17
C VAL A 460 -33.09 23.97 1.69
N ARG A 461 -34.29 24.42 1.31
CA ARG A 461 -34.69 24.58 -0.11
C ARG A 461 -33.69 25.49 -0.84
N GLY A 462 -33.36 26.64 -0.26
CA GLY A 462 -32.42 27.59 -0.85
C GLY A 462 -31.03 27.01 -1.08
N TYR A 463 -30.56 26.11 -0.20
CA TYR A 463 -29.29 25.39 -0.41
C TYR A 463 -29.36 24.43 -1.61
N TYR A 464 -30.44 23.68 -1.77
CA TYR A 464 -30.59 22.76 -2.91
C TYR A 464 -30.79 23.53 -4.22
N GLU A 465 -31.48 24.66 -4.23
CA GLU A 465 -31.58 25.56 -5.40
C GLU A 465 -30.20 26.09 -5.82
N ALA A 466 -29.37 26.53 -4.85
CA ALA A 466 -28.02 27.00 -5.12
C ALA A 466 -27.13 25.86 -5.62
N TYR A 467 -27.27 24.65 -5.06
CA TYR A 467 -26.57 23.44 -5.51
C TYR A 467 -26.95 23.08 -6.94
N GLU A 468 -28.26 23.05 -7.27
CA GLU A 468 -28.75 22.77 -8.63
C GLU A 468 -28.19 23.76 -9.64
N ALA A 469 -28.20 25.05 -9.32
CA ALA A 469 -27.61 26.09 -10.17
C ALA A 469 -26.09 25.87 -10.38
N THR A 470 -25.38 25.47 -9.33
CA THR A 470 -23.93 25.16 -9.39
C THR A 470 -23.67 23.90 -10.21
N LEU A 471 -24.49 22.87 -10.04
CA LEU A 471 -24.42 21.61 -10.80
C LEU A 471 -24.63 21.90 -12.29
N THR A 472 -25.70 22.62 -12.65
CA THR A 472 -26.02 23.00 -14.05
C THR A 472 -24.91 23.86 -14.66
N ALA A 473 -24.36 24.82 -13.90
CA ALA A 473 -23.28 25.68 -14.39
C ALA A 473 -21.95 24.95 -14.64
N LYS A 474 -21.63 23.94 -13.80
CA LYS A 474 -20.38 23.14 -13.92
C LYS A 474 -20.45 22.06 -14.99
N LEU A 475 -21.59 21.41 -15.10
CA LEU A 475 -21.76 20.19 -15.85
C LEU A 475 -22.41 20.43 -17.23
N GLY A 476 -23.13 21.56 -17.40
CA GLY A 476 -23.92 21.86 -18.59
C GLY A 476 -25.25 21.09 -18.60
N GLU A 477 -26.17 21.51 -19.47
CA GLU A 477 -27.46 20.85 -19.65
C GLU A 477 -27.32 19.40 -20.12
N ASP A 478 -26.23 19.10 -20.82
CA ASP A 478 -25.94 17.77 -21.38
C ASP A 478 -25.86 16.64 -20.34
N ILE A 479 -25.50 16.94 -19.10
CA ILE A 479 -25.35 15.90 -18.04
C ILE A 479 -26.68 15.42 -17.49
N TYR A 480 -27.65 16.32 -17.38
CA TYR A 480 -29.00 15.91 -17.00
C TYR A 480 -29.51 14.83 -17.96
N ASP A 481 -29.44 15.12 -19.27
CA ASP A 481 -29.87 14.19 -20.31
C ASP A 481 -29.06 12.89 -20.31
N GLU A 482 -27.78 12.96 -19.98
CA GLU A 482 -26.92 11.79 -19.91
C GLU A 482 -27.24 10.90 -18.71
N ILE A 483 -27.47 11.46 -17.51
CA ILE A 483 -27.88 10.68 -16.33
C ILE A 483 -29.19 9.97 -16.60
N VAL A 484 -30.18 10.68 -17.19
CA VAL A 484 -31.47 10.12 -17.54
C VAL A 484 -31.33 9.03 -18.61
N THR A 485 -30.51 9.26 -19.64
CA THR A 485 -30.26 8.27 -20.70
C THR A 485 -29.60 7.01 -20.13
N VAL A 486 -28.53 7.15 -19.33
CA VAL A 486 -27.84 6.04 -18.71
C VAL A 486 -28.76 5.26 -17.76
N ALA A 487 -29.57 5.96 -16.96
CA ALA A 487 -30.49 5.29 -16.04
C ALA A 487 -31.59 4.54 -16.79
N ASN A 488 -32.12 5.09 -17.86
CA ASN A 488 -33.11 4.42 -18.69
C ASN A 488 -32.54 3.19 -19.41
N ASP A 489 -31.36 3.31 -20.01
CA ASP A 489 -30.72 2.22 -20.72
C ASP A 489 -30.30 1.07 -19.80
N VAL A 490 -29.80 1.42 -18.61
CA VAL A 490 -29.25 0.45 -17.64
C VAL A 490 -30.35 -0.18 -16.80
N LEU A 491 -31.36 0.58 -16.41
CA LEU A 491 -32.37 0.17 -15.43
C LEU A 491 -33.73 -0.12 -16.05
N GLU A 492 -33.84 0.05 -17.38
CA GLU A 492 -35.09 -0.15 -18.13
C GLU A 492 -36.28 0.65 -17.55
N THR A 493 -36.01 1.80 -16.94
CA THR A 493 -37.05 2.63 -16.29
C THR A 493 -37.96 3.32 -17.27
N GLY A 494 -37.47 3.62 -18.47
CA GLY A 494 -38.25 4.33 -19.52
C GLY A 494 -38.75 5.69 -19.07
N THR A 495 -38.07 6.36 -18.13
CA THR A 495 -38.47 7.65 -17.58
C THR A 495 -37.59 8.78 -18.12
N GLU A 496 -38.18 9.95 -18.30
CA GLU A 496 -37.47 11.21 -18.54
C GLU A 496 -37.36 12.04 -17.25
N ASP A 497 -37.85 11.51 -16.13
CA ASP A 497 -37.80 12.17 -14.83
C ASP A 497 -36.45 12.00 -14.16
N PHE A 498 -35.78 13.14 -13.92
CA PHE A 498 -34.45 13.16 -13.28
C PHE A 498 -34.42 12.55 -11.89
N VAL A 499 -35.49 12.76 -11.09
CA VAL A 499 -35.57 12.23 -9.72
C VAL A 499 -35.62 10.72 -9.75
N ILE A 500 -36.47 10.15 -10.62
CA ILE A 500 -36.59 8.69 -10.76
C ILE A 500 -35.29 8.08 -11.27
N ALA A 501 -34.62 8.74 -12.23
CA ALA A 501 -33.35 8.29 -12.77
C ALA A 501 -32.23 8.33 -11.71
N LEU A 502 -32.16 9.39 -10.92
CA LEU A 502 -31.15 9.54 -9.86
C LEU A 502 -31.38 8.54 -8.72
N ASP A 503 -32.63 8.34 -8.29
CA ASP A 503 -33.02 7.37 -7.27
C ASP A 503 -32.65 5.94 -7.70
N ALA A 504 -32.92 5.59 -8.94
CA ALA A 504 -32.56 4.30 -9.52
C ALA A 504 -31.04 4.08 -9.58
N ILE A 505 -30.25 5.13 -9.86
CA ILE A 505 -28.78 5.09 -9.80
C ILE A 505 -28.32 4.82 -8.36
N VAL A 506 -28.81 5.60 -7.40
CA VAL A 506 -28.49 5.47 -5.99
C VAL A 506 -28.84 4.07 -5.48
N GLU A 507 -30.07 3.60 -5.71
CA GLU A 507 -30.51 2.26 -5.29
C GLU A 507 -29.62 1.14 -5.89
N THR A 508 -29.25 1.28 -7.15
CA THR A 508 -28.41 0.27 -7.82
C THR A 508 -27.01 0.23 -7.24
N VAL A 509 -26.38 1.39 -7.09
CA VAL A 509 -25.02 1.49 -6.54
C VAL A 509 -25.00 1.03 -5.09
N ASP A 510 -25.92 1.48 -4.25
CA ASP A 510 -25.99 1.12 -2.84
C ASP A 510 -26.26 -0.38 -2.63
N SER A 511 -27.12 -0.96 -3.44
CA SER A 511 -27.41 -2.41 -3.40
C SER A 511 -26.15 -3.24 -3.70
N VAL A 512 -25.37 -2.86 -4.71
CA VAL A 512 -24.12 -3.56 -5.06
C VAL A 512 -23.05 -3.31 -4.01
N THR A 513 -22.83 -2.05 -3.65
CA THR A 513 -21.84 -1.63 -2.66
C THR A 513 -22.08 -2.26 -1.29
N GLY A 514 -23.34 -2.30 -0.82
CA GLY A 514 -23.70 -2.86 0.47
C GLY A 514 -23.31 -4.35 0.61
N ILE A 515 -23.52 -5.15 -0.43
CA ILE A 515 -23.10 -6.56 -0.43
C ILE A 515 -21.59 -6.70 -0.54
N LEU A 516 -20.91 -5.91 -1.39
CA LEU A 516 -19.47 -5.94 -1.52
C LEU A 516 -18.76 -5.51 -0.22
N ARG A 517 -19.32 -4.54 0.52
CA ARG A 517 -18.83 -4.16 1.86
C ARG A 517 -18.85 -5.32 2.85
N ILE A 518 -19.84 -6.19 2.80
CA ILE A 518 -19.90 -7.38 3.64
C ILE A 518 -18.91 -8.43 3.15
N LEU A 519 -18.85 -8.65 1.85
CA LEU A 519 -18.03 -9.70 1.25
C LEU A 519 -16.52 -9.42 1.34
N ILE A 520 -16.11 -8.16 1.47
CA ILE A 520 -14.68 -7.82 1.60
C ILE A 520 -14.05 -8.39 2.89
N TYR A 521 -14.81 -8.53 3.98
CA TYR A 521 -14.29 -9.06 5.24
C TYR A 521 -13.79 -10.51 5.13
N PRO A 522 -14.56 -11.49 4.63
CA PRO A 522 -14.04 -12.83 4.41
C PRO A 522 -12.87 -12.87 3.42
N VAL A 523 -12.84 -11.99 2.39
CA VAL A 523 -11.70 -11.87 1.48
C VAL A 523 -10.43 -11.44 2.23
N LEU A 524 -10.54 -10.45 3.12
CA LEU A 524 -9.40 -9.98 3.92
C LEU A 524 -8.93 -11.03 4.93
N ILE A 525 -9.84 -11.76 5.57
CA ILE A 525 -9.51 -12.84 6.52
C ILE A 525 -8.77 -13.97 5.81
N LEU A 526 -9.34 -14.49 4.74
CA LEU A 526 -8.75 -15.58 3.96
C LEU A 526 -7.46 -15.15 3.28
N GLY A 527 -7.44 -13.94 2.71
CA GLY A 527 -6.27 -13.35 2.07
C GLY A 527 -5.12 -13.14 3.06
N GLY A 528 -5.40 -12.64 4.27
CA GLY A 528 -4.39 -12.49 5.32
C GLY A 528 -3.78 -13.81 5.74
N ALA A 529 -4.60 -14.83 5.95
CA ALA A 529 -4.10 -16.18 6.24
C ALA A 529 -3.27 -16.74 5.08
N ALA A 530 -3.79 -16.69 3.86
CA ALA A 530 -3.12 -17.18 2.65
C ALA A 530 -1.77 -16.48 2.41
N ASN A 531 -1.68 -15.18 2.67
CA ASN A 531 -0.44 -14.41 2.55
C ASN A 531 0.70 -15.03 3.39
N MET A 532 0.43 -15.47 4.62
CA MET A 532 1.46 -16.10 5.45
C MET A 532 1.82 -17.51 5.01
N PHE A 533 0.87 -18.29 4.49
CA PHE A 533 1.17 -19.60 3.89
C PHE A 533 2.16 -19.47 2.74
N ILE A 534 2.11 -18.36 2.02
CA ILE A 534 3.01 -18.07 0.90
C ILE A 534 4.33 -17.49 1.42
N THR A 535 4.31 -16.34 2.09
CA THR A 535 5.50 -15.53 2.38
C THR A 535 6.50 -16.22 3.31
N VAL A 536 6.02 -16.97 4.33
CA VAL A 536 6.88 -17.72 5.25
C VAL A 536 7.65 -18.83 4.53
N ASN A 537 7.10 -19.40 3.46
CA ASN A 537 7.65 -20.55 2.76
C ASN A 537 8.44 -20.20 1.48
N THR A 538 8.29 -18.99 0.92
CA THR A 538 8.92 -18.61 -0.36
C THR A 538 10.44 -18.46 -0.28
N LEU A 539 10.96 -17.70 0.68
CA LEU A 539 12.42 -17.51 0.83
C LEU A 539 13.13 -18.85 1.13
N PRO A 540 12.68 -19.65 2.12
CA PRO A 540 13.29 -20.94 2.35
C PRO A 540 13.29 -21.87 1.13
N LEU A 541 12.20 -21.89 0.33
CA LEU A 541 12.14 -22.70 -0.89
C LEU A 541 13.22 -22.28 -1.91
N VAL A 542 13.44 -20.96 -2.09
CA VAL A 542 14.52 -20.46 -2.96
C VAL A 542 15.89 -20.87 -2.45
N LEU A 543 16.11 -20.79 -1.14
CA LEU A 543 17.40 -21.16 -0.53
C LEU A 543 17.71 -22.66 -0.67
N GLU A 544 16.72 -23.52 -0.56
CA GLU A 544 16.86 -24.97 -0.71
C GLU A 544 17.19 -25.39 -2.15
N ILE A 545 16.69 -24.70 -3.17
CA ILE A 545 17.11 -24.89 -4.55
C ILE A 545 18.62 -24.64 -4.72
N GLY A 546 19.17 -23.69 -3.97
CA GLY A 546 20.58 -23.29 -4.04
C GLY A 546 21.55 -24.11 -3.22
N GLY A 547 21.03 -24.88 -2.27
CA GLY A 547 21.82 -25.58 -1.27
C GLY A 547 22.42 -24.66 -0.21
N VAL A 548 22.89 -25.26 0.88
CA VAL A 548 23.36 -24.57 2.11
C VAL A 548 24.56 -23.65 1.86
N GLU A 549 25.34 -23.92 0.81
CA GLU A 549 26.60 -23.21 0.55
C GLU A 549 26.42 -21.83 -0.13
N LYS A 550 25.26 -21.56 -0.75
CA LYS A 550 25.00 -20.34 -1.54
C LYS A 550 23.89 -19.46 -1.00
N VAL A 551 23.59 -19.54 0.29
CA VAL A 551 22.50 -18.79 0.94
C VAL A 551 22.49 -17.30 0.55
N GLY A 552 23.65 -16.62 0.60
CA GLY A 552 23.72 -15.19 0.28
C GLY A 552 23.37 -14.86 -1.19
N THR A 553 23.80 -15.71 -2.14
CA THR A 553 23.50 -15.52 -3.57
C THR A 553 22.01 -15.71 -3.86
N PHE A 554 21.40 -16.75 -3.27
CA PHE A 554 19.99 -17.06 -3.48
C PHE A 554 19.06 -16.08 -2.76
N THR A 555 19.46 -15.61 -1.58
CA THR A 555 18.81 -14.46 -0.93
C THR A 555 18.84 -13.23 -1.83
N GLY A 556 19.98 -12.97 -2.49
CA GLY A 556 20.10 -11.90 -3.47
C GLY A 556 19.13 -12.05 -4.64
N TYR A 557 19.01 -13.25 -5.22
CA TYR A 557 18.04 -13.51 -6.30
C TYR A 557 16.59 -13.34 -5.82
N TYR A 558 16.25 -13.80 -4.62
CA TYR A 558 14.95 -13.59 -4.00
C TYR A 558 14.60 -12.10 -3.94
N TYR A 559 15.48 -11.30 -3.34
CA TYR A 559 15.23 -9.86 -3.21
C TYR A 559 15.23 -9.14 -4.56
N THR A 560 16.05 -9.58 -5.52
CA THR A 560 16.01 -9.00 -6.87
C THR A 560 14.65 -9.24 -7.52
N ALA A 561 14.08 -10.44 -7.43
CA ALA A 561 12.77 -10.74 -7.99
C ALA A 561 11.65 -9.95 -7.29
N THR A 562 11.68 -9.90 -5.95
CA THR A 562 10.64 -9.19 -5.17
C THR A 562 10.70 -7.67 -5.38
N PHE A 563 11.87 -7.05 -5.37
CA PHE A 563 12.01 -5.61 -5.64
C PHE A 563 11.67 -5.25 -7.08
N SER A 564 12.05 -6.09 -8.05
CA SER A 564 11.64 -5.89 -9.44
C SER A 564 10.13 -5.88 -9.59
N ALA A 565 9.43 -6.77 -8.88
CA ALA A 565 7.98 -6.81 -8.86
C ALA A 565 7.37 -5.58 -8.16
N GLN A 566 7.94 -5.16 -7.03
CA GLN A 566 7.47 -3.97 -6.30
C GLN A 566 7.60 -2.68 -7.12
N ILE A 567 8.65 -2.57 -7.95
CA ILE A 567 8.82 -1.45 -8.87
C ILE A 567 7.86 -1.57 -10.06
N ALA A 568 7.75 -2.75 -10.65
CA ALA A 568 6.94 -2.95 -11.85
C ALA A 568 5.42 -2.91 -11.57
N SER A 569 4.98 -3.40 -10.41
CA SER A 569 3.57 -3.63 -10.10
C SER A 569 2.70 -2.36 -10.14
N PRO A 570 3.04 -1.26 -9.45
CA PRO A 570 2.20 -0.07 -9.49
C PRO A 570 2.10 0.53 -10.89
N ILE A 571 3.18 0.47 -11.68
CA ILE A 571 3.21 0.96 -13.06
C ILE A 571 2.33 0.08 -13.95
N LEU A 572 2.49 -1.25 -13.88
CA LEU A 572 1.71 -2.21 -14.66
C LEU A 572 0.22 -2.11 -14.35
N TYR A 573 -0.13 -2.05 -13.07
CA TYR A 573 -1.52 -1.92 -12.67
C TYR A 573 -2.08 -0.54 -13.03
N GLY A 574 -1.34 0.54 -12.79
CA GLY A 574 -1.74 1.89 -13.18
C GLY A 574 -2.01 1.99 -14.68
N PHE A 575 -1.17 1.33 -15.50
CA PHE A 575 -1.38 1.22 -16.95
C PHE A 575 -2.66 0.44 -17.30
N ILE A 576 -2.95 -0.66 -16.62
CA ILE A 576 -4.18 -1.43 -16.84
C ILE A 576 -5.41 -0.64 -16.38
N ARG A 577 -5.33 -0.01 -15.19
CA ARG A 577 -6.42 0.81 -14.65
C ARG A 577 -6.76 2.01 -15.56
N MET A 578 -5.77 2.59 -16.21
CA MET A 578 -5.93 3.67 -17.18
C MET A 578 -6.92 3.31 -18.29
N PHE A 579 -6.96 2.04 -18.73
CA PHE A 579 -7.91 1.55 -19.72
C PHE A 579 -9.17 0.92 -19.10
N ALA A 580 -9.07 0.37 -17.89
CA ALA A 580 -10.19 -0.33 -17.26
C ALA A 580 -11.30 0.60 -16.76
N GLY A 581 -11.03 1.89 -16.61
CA GLY A 581 -12.02 2.88 -16.15
C GLY A 581 -12.44 2.75 -14.68
N THR A 582 -12.11 1.67 -13.97
CA THR A 582 -12.51 1.42 -12.58
C THR A 582 -11.45 0.69 -11.78
N TYR A 583 -11.33 0.97 -10.46
CA TYR A 583 -10.47 0.22 -9.55
C TYR A 583 -11.00 -1.19 -9.23
N MET A 584 -12.22 -1.55 -9.65
CA MET A 584 -12.68 -2.94 -9.65
C MET A 584 -11.74 -3.83 -10.49
N SER A 585 -11.01 -3.27 -11.43
CA SER A 585 -9.95 -3.94 -12.20
C SER A 585 -8.90 -4.64 -11.33
N LEU A 586 -8.73 -4.25 -10.07
CA LEU A 586 -7.86 -4.93 -9.11
C LEU A 586 -8.27 -6.40 -8.91
N PHE A 587 -9.58 -6.69 -8.99
CA PHE A 587 -10.15 -8.01 -8.77
C PHE A 587 -10.17 -8.92 -10.01
N TYR A 588 -9.70 -8.47 -11.16
CA TYR A 588 -9.33 -9.35 -12.28
C TYR A 588 -7.84 -9.30 -12.61
N TYR A 589 -7.15 -8.18 -12.34
CA TYR A 589 -5.68 -8.13 -12.46
C TYR A 589 -4.98 -9.08 -11.48
N SER A 590 -5.31 -8.97 -10.18
CA SER A 590 -4.63 -9.76 -9.14
C SER A 590 -4.85 -11.27 -9.30
N PRO A 591 -6.05 -11.80 -9.58
CA PRO A 591 -6.24 -13.21 -9.88
C PRO A 591 -5.43 -13.71 -11.09
N VAL A 592 -5.30 -12.91 -12.14
CA VAL A 592 -4.46 -13.28 -13.30
C VAL A 592 -3.00 -13.42 -12.88
N MET A 593 -2.47 -12.48 -12.11
CA MET A 593 -1.10 -12.55 -11.60
C MET A 593 -0.90 -13.74 -10.64
N PHE A 594 -1.85 -14.02 -9.74
CA PHE A 594 -1.81 -15.19 -8.88
C PHE A 594 -1.90 -16.50 -9.68
N ALA A 595 -2.73 -16.57 -10.71
CA ALA A 595 -2.81 -17.73 -11.58
C ALA A 595 -1.49 -17.99 -12.31
N LEU A 596 -0.83 -16.95 -12.83
CA LEU A 596 0.51 -17.06 -13.42
C LEU A 596 1.54 -17.57 -12.40
N ALA A 597 1.47 -17.10 -11.16
CA ALA A 597 2.32 -17.60 -10.08
C ALA A 597 2.06 -19.09 -9.79
N VAL A 598 0.79 -19.54 -9.77
CA VAL A 598 0.40 -20.96 -9.61
C VAL A 598 0.95 -21.81 -10.75
N ILE A 599 0.82 -21.35 -12.00
CA ILE A 599 1.33 -22.05 -13.17
C ILE A 599 2.85 -22.22 -13.07
N LEU A 600 3.58 -21.16 -12.74
CA LEU A 600 5.04 -21.20 -12.67
C LEU A 600 5.55 -22.08 -11.54
N ILE A 601 4.96 -21.99 -10.32
CA ILE A 601 5.38 -22.82 -9.20
C ILE A 601 5.11 -24.31 -9.46
N ALA A 602 4.11 -24.66 -10.26
CA ALA A 602 3.85 -26.05 -10.64
C ALA A 602 5.06 -26.71 -11.33
N PHE A 603 5.82 -25.93 -12.12
CA PHE A 603 7.02 -26.38 -12.82
C PHE A 603 8.28 -26.42 -11.95
N VAL A 604 8.25 -25.92 -10.71
CA VAL A 604 9.36 -26.02 -9.75
C VAL A 604 9.45 -27.47 -9.25
N LYS A 605 10.55 -28.16 -9.56
CA LYS A 605 10.76 -29.58 -9.22
C LYS A 605 11.78 -29.81 -8.10
N HIS A 606 12.57 -28.78 -7.76
CA HIS A 606 13.66 -28.85 -6.79
C HIS A 606 13.42 -27.85 -5.66
N GLY A 607 14.00 -28.08 -4.47
CA GLY A 607 13.92 -27.18 -3.33
C GLY A 607 12.92 -27.58 -2.25
N GLU A 608 12.38 -28.81 -2.28
CA GLU A 608 11.67 -29.35 -1.12
C GLU A 608 12.68 -29.91 -0.11
N ALA A 609 12.62 -29.45 1.12
CA ALA A 609 13.38 -30.04 2.22
C ALA A 609 12.96 -31.48 2.40
N ILE A 610 13.94 -32.36 2.70
CA ILE A 610 13.65 -33.72 3.11
C ILE A 610 12.88 -33.64 4.43
N PRO A 611 11.70 -34.28 4.55
CA PRO A 611 10.95 -34.29 5.81
C PRO A 611 11.80 -34.79 6.98
N ASP A 612 11.68 -34.15 8.15
CA ASP A 612 12.43 -34.51 9.36
C ASP A 612 12.22 -35.99 9.74
N GLU A 613 11.12 -36.62 9.35
CA GLU A 613 10.83 -38.05 9.55
C GLU A 613 11.76 -38.93 8.73
N ILE A 614 12.07 -38.55 7.49
CA ILE A 614 13.00 -39.31 6.60
C ILE A 614 14.44 -39.13 7.09
N ILE A 615 14.78 -37.95 7.63
CA ILE A 615 16.13 -37.71 8.20
C ILE A 615 16.31 -38.57 9.45
N LYS A 616 15.31 -38.66 10.33
CA LYS A 616 15.35 -39.52 11.52
C LYS A 616 15.39 -41.00 11.18
N GLU A 617 14.61 -41.46 10.19
CA GLU A 617 14.71 -42.86 9.73
C GLU A 617 16.06 -43.18 9.10
N ALA A 618 16.71 -42.22 8.46
CA ALA A 618 18.06 -42.39 7.92
C ALA A 618 19.13 -42.42 9.05
N GLU A 619 18.96 -41.56 10.08
CA GLU A 619 19.84 -41.53 11.26
C GLU A 619 19.65 -42.76 12.19
N GLU A 620 18.46 -43.37 12.23
CA GLU A 620 18.19 -44.61 12.99
C GLU A 620 18.65 -45.88 12.25
N ASN A 621 18.90 -45.80 10.94
CA ASN A 621 19.36 -46.93 10.11
C ASN A 621 20.87 -46.89 9.79
N ASP A 622 21.58 -45.81 10.19
CA ASP A 622 23.07 -45.74 10.22
C ASP A 622 23.61 -46.07 11.62
#